data_2aa086f27088b92900070d508ee2979a
#
_entry.id   2aa086f27088b92900070d508ee2979a
#
_cell.length_a   1.000
_cell.length_b   1.000
_cell.length_c   1.000
_cell.angle_alpha   90.00
_cell.angle_beta   90.00
_cell.angle_gamma   90.00
#
_symmetry.space_group_name_H-M   'P 1'
#
loop_
_entity.id
_entity.type
_entity.pdbx_description
1 polymer ?
#
loop_
_entity_poly.entity_id
_entity_poly.type
_entity_poly.pdbx_seq_one_letter_code
_entity_poly.pdbx_strand_id
1 'polypeptide(L)'
;MKEFGKAFGEAAYKVASKMGGTKSQGKCALAVGDALSMVMGEQVARQYRGNAWTWISKVKMSNLWRFLKQSKDTTNLPAGSLIIWNKQPTHPYGHIEVADGNGHLCSDFVRSDKLALYRNNPDNIIPLLFVPAELQLQNVGDSLPAKVRVIASALNIREHAGMDAKIVGQYKKGDIVTIWAIETKCTTQWGKNSKGFFCMFNERESFVEHV
;
A
#
# COMPACT_ATOMS: atom_id res chain seq x y z
N MET A 1 4.82 8.58 -11.98
CA MET A 1 4.49 7.71 -10.82
C MET A 1 4.36 6.23 -11.15
N LYS A 2 4.16 5.83 -12.42
CA LYS A 2 4.08 4.39 -12.84
C LYS A 2 5.27 3.49 -12.42
N GLU A 3 6.30 4.06 -11.81
CA GLU A 3 7.54 3.35 -11.49
C GLU A 3 7.90 3.37 -10.00
N PHE A 4 7.09 4.02 -9.11
CA PHE A 4 7.47 4.12 -7.69
C PHE A 4 7.64 2.75 -7.05
N GLY A 5 6.67 1.86 -7.19
CA GLY A 5 6.74 0.52 -6.59
C GLY A 5 7.94 -0.26 -7.08
N LYS A 6 8.18 -0.26 -8.40
CA LYS A 6 9.34 -0.92 -9.00
C LYS A 6 10.65 -0.31 -8.51
N ALA A 7 10.79 1.02 -8.62
CA ALA A 7 12.00 1.72 -8.19
C ALA A 7 12.27 1.52 -6.69
N PHE A 8 11.22 1.51 -5.85
CA PHE A 8 11.36 1.30 -4.43
C PHE A 8 11.74 -0.15 -4.09
N GLY A 9 11.16 -1.15 -4.77
CA GLY A 9 11.56 -2.55 -4.63
C GLY A 9 13.02 -2.79 -5.01
N GLU A 10 13.47 -2.24 -6.14
CA GLU A 10 14.87 -2.30 -6.60
C GLU A 10 15.83 -1.62 -5.62
N ALA A 11 15.46 -0.42 -5.11
CA ALA A 11 16.25 0.29 -4.11
C ALA A 11 16.35 -0.49 -2.81
N ALA A 12 15.24 -1.09 -2.35
CA ALA A 12 15.23 -1.91 -1.14
C ALA A 12 16.12 -3.14 -1.27
N TYR A 13 16.08 -3.85 -2.39
CA TYR A 13 16.96 -4.96 -2.66
C TYR A 13 18.44 -4.53 -2.63
N LYS A 14 18.77 -3.42 -3.27
CA LYS A 14 20.14 -2.88 -3.32
C LYS A 14 20.65 -2.51 -1.92
N VAL A 15 19.84 -1.83 -1.11
CA VAL A 15 20.20 -1.45 0.26
C VAL A 15 20.38 -2.69 1.14
N ALA A 16 19.41 -3.61 1.12
CA ALA A 16 19.44 -4.84 1.92
C ALA A 16 20.65 -5.73 1.58
N SER A 17 20.94 -5.93 0.29
CA SER A 17 22.09 -6.71 -0.18
C SER A 17 23.42 -6.12 0.29
N LYS A 18 23.53 -4.78 0.29
CA LYS A 18 24.74 -4.07 0.73
C LYS A 18 24.88 -4.07 2.25
N MET A 19 23.77 -3.98 2.99
CA MET A 19 23.80 -3.85 4.45
C MET A 19 24.05 -5.17 5.16
N GLY A 20 23.27 -6.20 4.90
CA GLY A 20 23.33 -7.46 5.64
C GLY A 20 23.38 -8.71 4.75
N GLY A 21 23.17 -8.55 3.43
CA GLY A 21 23.07 -9.70 2.51
C GLY A 21 21.93 -10.62 2.93
N THR A 22 22.26 -11.78 3.52
CA THR A 22 21.25 -12.76 3.98
C THR A 22 21.05 -12.79 5.51
N LYS A 23 21.70 -11.87 6.24
CA LYS A 23 21.65 -11.83 7.71
C LYS A 23 21.21 -10.46 8.21
N SER A 24 20.20 -10.45 9.09
CA SER A 24 19.73 -9.20 9.73
C SER A 24 20.80 -8.53 10.57
N GLN A 25 20.80 -7.19 10.52
CA GLN A 25 21.65 -6.31 11.30
C GLN A 25 20.86 -5.55 12.39
N GLY A 26 19.57 -5.85 12.57
CA GLY A 26 18.68 -5.15 13.50
C GLY A 26 18.32 -3.71 13.04
N LYS A 27 18.44 -3.42 11.75
CA LYS A 27 18.29 -2.06 11.16
C LYS A 27 17.19 -1.99 10.09
N CYS A 28 16.17 -2.86 10.18
CA CYS A 28 15.13 -2.98 9.16
C CYS A 28 14.48 -1.64 8.76
N ALA A 29 14.05 -0.85 9.74
CA ALA A 29 13.41 0.44 9.45
C ALA A 29 14.38 1.48 8.88
N LEU A 30 15.67 1.43 9.24
CA LEU A 30 16.69 2.27 8.66
C LEU A 30 16.89 1.93 7.18
N ALA A 31 17.07 0.65 6.88
CA ALA A 31 17.29 0.18 5.50
C ALA A 31 16.12 0.53 4.57
N VAL A 32 14.87 0.32 5.04
CA VAL A 32 13.68 0.69 4.27
C VAL A 32 13.60 2.22 4.08
N GLY A 33 13.95 3.01 5.11
CA GLY A 33 14.02 4.46 5.02
C GLY A 33 15.11 4.94 4.04
N ASP A 34 16.26 4.28 3.98
CA ASP A 34 17.34 4.60 3.05
C ASP A 34 16.92 4.26 1.60
N ALA A 35 16.24 3.14 1.40
CA ALA A 35 15.67 2.81 0.10
C ALA A 35 14.63 3.85 -0.36
N LEU A 36 13.77 4.31 0.57
CA LEU A 36 12.80 5.37 0.27
C LEU A 36 13.50 6.69 -0.07
N SER A 37 14.59 7.03 0.63
CA SER A 37 15.39 8.22 0.34
C SER A 37 16.00 8.18 -1.06
N MET A 38 16.45 7.02 -1.52
CA MET A 38 16.99 6.87 -2.88
C MET A 38 15.96 7.17 -3.97
N VAL A 39 14.68 6.90 -3.72
CA VAL A 39 13.61 7.04 -4.72
C VAL A 39 12.89 8.38 -4.62
N MET A 40 12.59 8.83 -3.40
CA MET A 40 11.75 10.01 -3.12
C MET A 40 12.53 11.20 -2.56
N GLY A 41 13.83 11.02 -2.30
CA GLY A 41 14.67 12.00 -1.63
C GLY A 41 14.53 11.99 -0.10
N GLU A 42 15.58 12.47 0.58
CA GLU A 42 15.68 12.42 2.05
C GLU A 42 14.58 13.26 2.76
N GLN A 43 14.11 14.34 2.16
CA GLN A 43 13.04 15.16 2.75
C GLN A 43 11.74 14.36 2.95
N VAL A 44 11.38 13.51 1.98
CA VAL A 44 10.23 12.62 2.09
C VAL A 44 10.53 11.47 3.06
N ALA A 45 11.69 10.83 2.93
CA ALA A 45 12.07 9.70 3.76
C ALA A 45 12.12 10.02 5.26
N ARG A 46 12.54 11.23 5.63
CA ARG A 46 12.57 11.69 7.05
C ARG A 46 11.22 11.60 7.74
N GLN A 47 10.12 11.77 7.02
CA GLN A 47 8.78 11.68 7.58
C GLN A 47 8.46 10.26 8.08
N TYR A 48 9.15 9.25 7.52
CA TYR A 48 8.97 7.84 7.85
C TYR A 48 10.00 7.31 8.84
N ARG A 49 11.11 8.01 9.12
CA ARG A 49 12.14 7.55 10.06
C ARG A 49 11.56 7.21 11.43
N GLY A 50 12.10 6.18 12.09
CA GLY A 50 11.68 5.69 13.38
C GLY A 50 11.65 4.16 13.44
N ASN A 51 11.06 3.61 14.50
CA ASN A 51 10.90 2.16 14.65
C ASN A 51 9.91 1.61 13.62
N ALA A 52 10.08 0.35 13.25
CA ALA A 52 9.27 -0.27 12.20
C ALA A 52 7.76 -0.17 12.46
N TRP A 53 7.29 -0.40 13.67
CA TRP A 53 5.87 -0.31 14.01
C TRP A 53 5.29 1.11 13.84
N THR A 54 6.13 2.16 13.98
CA THR A 54 5.65 3.56 13.78
C THR A 54 5.34 3.88 12.32
N TRP A 55 5.82 3.07 11.38
CA TRP A 55 5.48 3.21 9.97
C TRP A 55 4.01 2.96 9.69
N ILE A 56 3.34 2.13 10.51
CA ILE A 56 1.93 1.77 10.30
C ILE A 56 1.05 3.02 10.19
N SER A 57 1.15 3.96 11.14
CA SER A 57 0.36 5.19 11.11
C SER A 57 0.77 6.11 9.96
N LYS A 58 2.06 6.23 9.70
CA LYS A 58 2.62 7.08 8.65
C LYS A 58 2.21 6.59 7.26
N VAL A 59 2.29 5.27 7.03
CA VAL A 59 1.89 4.65 5.76
C VAL A 59 0.37 4.75 5.55
N LYS A 60 -0.43 4.59 6.60
CA LYS A 60 -1.89 4.77 6.53
C LYS A 60 -2.31 6.20 6.17
N MET A 61 -1.51 7.20 6.53
CA MET A 61 -1.74 8.61 6.19
C MET A 61 -1.06 9.03 4.88
N SER A 62 -0.30 8.13 4.27
CA SER A 62 0.46 8.39 3.04
C SER A 62 -0.40 8.12 1.80
N ASN A 63 -0.15 8.89 0.75
CA ASN A 63 -0.67 8.62 -0.59
C ASN A 63 0.24 7.70 -1.43
N LEU A 64 1.37 7.25 -0.88
CA LEU A 64 2.30 6.35 -1.58
C LEU A 64 1.87 4.89 -1.52
N TRP A 65 1.17 4.50 -0.43
CA TRP A 65 0.70 3.15 -0.21
C TRP A 65 -0.75 3.12 0.23
N ARG A 66 -1.37 1.99 0.05
CA ARG A 66 -2.67 1.68 0.61
C ARG A 66 -2.65 0.34 1.32
N PHE A 67 -3.49 0.21 2.33
CA PHE A 67 -3.69 -1.04 3.04
C PHE A 67 -4.29 -2.09 2.10
N LEU A 68 -3.67 -3.25 2.04
CA LEU A 68 -4.16 -4.40 1.28
C LEU A 68 -4.97 -5.34 2.17
N LYS A 69 -4.30 -5.94 3.15
CA LYS A 69 -4.87 -6.92 4.08
C LYS A 69 -3.93 -7.15 5.26
N GLN A 70 -4.43 -7.86 6.26
CA GLN A 70 -3.60 -8.47 7.29
C GLN A 70 -3.44 -9.96 6.94
N SER A 71 -2.21 -10.44 6.76
CA SER A 71 -1.95 -11.80 6.29
C SER A 71 -0.53 -12.25 6.58
N LYS A 72 -0.36 -13.53 6.93
CA LYS A 72 0.95 -14.20 7.00
C LYS A 72 1.49 -14.60 5.63
N ASP A 73 0.61 -14.69 4.64
CA ASP A 73 1.01 -14.95 3.26
C ASP A 73 1.58 -13.67 2.64
N THR A 74 2.87 -13.68 2.38
CA THR A 74 3.65 -12.58 1.81
C THR A 74 4.19 -12.92 0.42
N THR A 75 3.72 -14.02 -0.16
CA THR A 75 4.18 -14.47 -1.49
C THR A 75 3.60 -13.62 -2.62
N ASN A 76 4.38 -13.45 -3.68
CA ASN A 76 3.97 -12.75 -4.90
C ASN A 76 3.42 -11.34 -4.69
N LEU A 77 3.89 -10.64 -3.66
CA LEU A 77 3.52 -9.24 -3.48
C LEU A 77 4.15 -8.38 -4.59
N PRO A 78 3.42 -7.40 -5.12
CA PRO A 78 3.96 -6.45 -6.08
C PRO A 78 5.19 -5.71 -5.54
N ALA A 79 6.11 -5.33 -6.43
CA ALA A 79 7.27 -4.52 -6.07
C ALA A 79 6.86 -3.24 -5.31
N GLY A 80 7.62 -2.90 -4.28
CA GLY A 80 7.35 -1.74 -3.42
C GLY A 80 6.26 -1.95 -2.36
N SER A 81 5.68 -3.16 -2.28
CA SER A 81 4.75 -3.49 -1.18
C SER A 81 5.49 -3.49 0.15
N LEU A 82 4.83 -2.98 1.19
CA LEU A 82 5.33 -2.98 2.56
C LEU A 82 4.68 -4.09 3.38
N ILE A 83 5.49 -4.79 4.14
CA ILE A 83 5.07 -5.79 5.12
C ILE A 83 5.50 -5.25 6.48
N ILE A 84 4.54 -4.87 7.34
CA ILE A 84 4.84 -4.23 8.61
C ILE A 84 4.31 -5.09 9.76
N TRP A 85 5.22 -5.52 10.60
CA TRP A 85 4.97 -6.26 11.83
C TRP A 85 4.89 -5.28 12.99
N ASN A 86 3.81 -5.33 13.75
CA ASN A 86 3.67 -4.50 14.94
C ASN A 86 4.70 -4.90 16.00
N LYS A 87 4.91 -4.04 17.00
CA LYS A 87 5.73 -4.36 18.17
C LYS A 87 5.15 -5.53 18.94
N GLN A 88 6.03 -6.31 19.54
CA GLN A 88 5.72 -7.46 20.39
C GLN A 88 6.78 -7.59 21.48
N PRO A 89 6.54 -8.32 22.57
CA PRO A 89 7.50 -8.42 23.67
C PRO A 89 8.89 -8.86 23.25
N THR A 90 9.00 -9.83 22.34
CA THR A 90 10.27 -10.34 21.80
C THR A 90 10.89 -9.44 20.72
N HIS A 91 10.09 -8.52 20.12
CA HIS A 91 10.52 -7.60 19.08
C HIS A 91 9.89 -6.22 19.30
N PRO A 92 10.37 -5.45 20.32
CA PRO A 92 9.74 -4.20 20.77
C PRO A 92 9.75 -3.09 19.73
N TYR A 93 10.60 -3.19 18.71
CA TYR A 93 10.70 -2.22 17.61
C TYR A 93 9.84 -2.58 16.40
N GLY A 94 9.16 -3.74 16.43
CA GLY A 94 8.47 -4.29 15.26
C GLY A 94 9.45 -4.71 14.15
N HIS A 95 8.92 -4.98 12.96
CA HIS A 95 9.71 -5.26 11.77
C HIS A 95 9.05 -4.70 10.53
N ILE A 96 9.85 -4.35 9.52
CA ILE A 96 9.36 -3.84 8.24
C ILE A 96 10.21 -4.39 7.10
N GLU A 97 9.54 -4.77 6.01
CA GLU A 97 10.14 -5.28 4.79
C GLU A 97 9.47 -4.67 3.56
N VAL A 98 10.18 -4.68 2.46
CA VAL A 98 9.71 -4.27 1.13
C VAL A 98 9.78 -5.46 0.19
N ALA A 99 8.71 -5.75 -0.54
CA ALA A 99 8.76 -6.71 -1.64
C ALA A 99 9.48 -6.12 -2.86
N ASP A 100 10.43 -6.84 -3.44
CA ASP A 100 11.12 -6.41 -4.66
C ASP A 100 10.36 -6.77 -5.94
N GLY A 101 9.30 -7.58 -5.84
CA GLY A 101 8.52 -8.07 -6.97
C GLY A 101 9.13 -9.29 -7.67
N ASN A 102 10.28 -9.78 -7.23
CA ASN A 102 11.01 -10.91 -7.81
C ASN A 102 11.11 -12.10 -6.84
N GLY A 103 10.23 -12.15 -5.84
CA GLY A 103 10.20 -13.23 -4.85
C GLY A 103 11.11 -13.00 -3.63
N HIS A 104 11.56 -11.74 -3.40
CA HIS A 104 12.31 -11.39 -2.21
C HIS A 104 11.59 -10.35 -1.37
N LEU A 105 11.84 -10.44 -0.06
CA LEU A 105 11.49 -9.42 0.93
C LEU A 105 12.78 -8.82 1.49
N CYS A 106 12.86 -7.50 1.44
CA CYS A 106 14.05 -6.71 1.69
C CYS A 106 13.85 -5.80 2.89
N SER A 107 14.73 -5.91 3.87
CA SER A 107 14.83 -5.01 5.03
C SER A 107 16.29 -4.57 5.18
N ASP A 108 16.93 -4.85 6.31
CA ASP A 108 18.38 -4.78 6.47
C ASP A 108 19.10 -6.06 5.99
N PHE A 109 18.34 -6.97 5.40
CA PHE A 109 18.80 -8.19 4.72
C PHE A 109 17.78 -8.62 3.66
N VAL A 110 18.17 -9.54 2.79
CA VAL A 110 17.31 -10.12 1.74
C VAL A 110 16.91 -11.53 2.16
N ARG A 111 15.63 -11.85 2.04
CA ARG A 111 15.12 -13.22 2.20
C ARG A 111 14.11 -13.57 1.11
N SER A 112 13.87 -14.86 0.88
CA SER A 112 12.79 -15.30 0.01
C SER A 112 11.41 -14.96 0.61
N ASP A 113 10.46 -14.54 -0.21
CA ASP A 113 9.06 -14.29 0.17
C ASP A 113 8.31 -15.56 0.63
N LYS A 114 8.83 -16.75 0.25
CA LYS A 114 8.30 -18.07 0.65
C LYS A 114 8.74 -18.49 2.05
N LEU A 115 9.71 -17.81 2.66
CA LEU A 115 10.20 -18.13 3.99
C LEU A 115 9.44 -17.33 5.06
N ALA A 116 8.84 -18.02 6.02
CA ALA A 116 8.25 -17.36 7.18
C ALA A 116 9.33 -16.61 7.96
N LEU A 117 9.10 -15.30 8.23
CA LEU A 117 10.06 -14.48 8.96
C LEU A 117 10.29 -15.00 10.38
N TYR A 118 9.24 -15.30 11.08
CA TYR A 118 9.28 -15.83 12.44
C TYR A 118 8.74 -17.26 12.47
N ARG A 119 9.63 -18.25 12.31
CA ARG A 119 9.24 -19.67 12.43
C ARG A 119 8.60 -19.96 13.80
N ASN A 120 9.09 -19.29 14.83
CA ASN A 120 8.53 -19.31 16.18
C ASN A 120 7.95 -17.91 16.47
N ASN A 121 6.72 -17.65 16.04
CA ASN A 121 5.98 -16.44 16.39
C ASN A 121 5.07 -16.75 17.59
N PRO A 122 5.57 -16.69 18.84
CA PRO A 122 4.82 -17.07 20.03
C PRO A 122 3.58 -16.20 20.23
N ASP A 123 3.65 -14.93 19.77
CA ASP A 123 2.56 -13.98 19.91
C ASP A 123 1.58 -14.04 18.72
N ASN A 124 1.80 -14.94 17.76
CA ASN A 124 0.97 -15.17 16.59
C ASN A 124 0.61 -13.88 15.82
N ILE A 125 1.51 -12.89 15.78
CA ILE A 125 1.28 -11.61 15.14
C ILE A 125 1.19 -11.79 13.63
N ILE A 126 0.16 -11.18 13.05
CA ILE A 126 -0.09 -11.17 11.62
C ILE A 126 0.34 -9.79 11.09
N PRO A 127 1.24 -9.70 10.08
CA PRO A 127 1.66 -8.42 9.55
C PRO A 127 0.56 -7.72 8.78
N LEU A 128 0.66 -6.39 8.73
CA LEU A 128 -0.13 -5.56 7.85
C LEU A 128 0.60 -5.45 6.51
N LEU A 129 -0.12 -5.69 5.44
CA LEU A 129 0.36 -5.60 4.07
C LEU A 129 -0.17 -4.32 3.42
N PHE A 130 0.72 -3.56 2.82
CA PHE A 130 0.40 -2.36 2.05
C PHE A 130 1.00 -2.50 0.66
N VAL A 131 0.27 -2.08 -0.35
CA VAL A 131 0.76 -2.06 -1.75
C VAL A 131 0.90 -0.63 -2.23
N PRO A 132 1.82 -0.35 -3.19
CA PRO A 132 1.92 0.96 -3.80
C PRO A 132 0.55 1.42 -4.33
N ALA A 133 0.20 2.67 -4.04
CA ALA A 133 -1.10 3.23 -4.42
C ALA A 133 -1.31 3.25 -5.96
N GLU A 134 -0.23 3.38 -6.71
CA GLU A 134 -0.25 3.37 -8.18
C GLU A 134 -0.75 2.06 -8.80
N LEU A 135 -0.59 0.92 -8.10
CA LEU A 135 -1.03 -0.39 -8.61
C LEU A 135 -2.56 -0.51 -8.71
N GLN A 136 -3.30 0.29 -7.95
CA GLN A 136 -4.77 0.34 -8.13
C GLN A 136 -5.18 1.05 -9.41
N LEU A 137 -4.43 2.08 -9.81
CA LEU A 137 -4.70 2.83 -11.03
C LEU A 137 -4.55 1.95 -12.28
N GLN A 138 -3.57 1.03 -12.27
CA GLN A 138 -3.35 0.12 -13.41
C GLN A 138 -4.44 -0.92 -13.55
N ASN A 139 -4.87 -1.54 -12.44
CA ASN A 139 -5.89 -2.61 -12.51
C ASN A 139 -7.30 -2.11 -12.89
N VAL A 140 -7.59 -0.82 -12.67
CA VAL A 140 -8.88 -0.23 -13.04
C VAL A 140 -8.80 0.54 -14.35
N GLY A 141 -7.65 1.18 -14.66
CA GLY A 141 -7.47 1.97 -15.88
C GLY A 141 -7.21 1.14 -17.13
N ASP A 142 -6.48 0.02 -17.00
CA ASP A 142 -6.11 -0.84 -18.12
C ASP A 142 -7.23 -1.80 -18.56
N SER A 143 -8.31 -1.93 -17.77
CA SER A 143 -9.46 -2.81 -18.04
C SER A 143 -10.82 -2.11 -17.90
N LEU A 144 -10.90 -0.83 -18.25
CA LEU A 144 -12.21 -0.16 -18.30
C LEU A 144 -13.00 -0.65 -19.53
N PRO A 145 -14.28 -0.95 -19.36
CA PRO A 145 -15.10 -0.79 -18.15
C PRO A 145 -14.82 -1.84 -17.07
N ALA A 146 -14.66 -1.39 -15.83
CA ALA A 146 -14.42 -2.25 -14.68
C ALA A 146 -15.63 -2.31 -13.74
N LYS A 147 -15.80 -3.41 -13.01
CA LYS A 147 -16.84 -3.53 -11.97
C LYS A 147 -16.23 -3.39 -10.59
N VAL A 148 -16.88 -2.60 -9.74
CA VAL A 148 -16.52 -2.45 -8.34
C VAL A 148 -17.74 -2.67 -7.45
N ARG A 149 -17.51 -3.17 -6.23
CA ARG A 149 -18.52 -3.28 -5.18
C ARG A 149 -18.37 -2.13 -4.20
N VAL A 150 -19.47 -1.47 -3.87
CA VAL A 150 -19.50 -0.43 -2.84
C VAL A 150 -19.37 -1.08 -1.46
N ILE A 151 -18.35 -0.69 -0.69
CA ILE A 151 -18.11 -1.17 0.67
C ILE A 151 -18.51 -0.15 1.73
N ALA A 152 -18.62 1.13 1.37
CA ALA A 152 -19.16 2.16 2.24
C ALA A 152 -20.66 1.93 2.51
N SER A 153 -21.14 2.32 3.69
CA SER A 153 -22.56 2.25 4.05
C SER A 153 -23.45 3.04 3.07
N ALA A 154 -22.93 4.17 2.60
CA ALA A 154 -23.53 5.01 1.57
C ALA A 154 -22.42 5.72 0.78
N LEU A 155 -22.54 5.78 -0.55
CA LEU A 155 -21.58 6.41 -1.44
C LEU A 155 -22.28 7.40 -2.37
N ASN A 156 -22.02 8.69 -2.16
CA ASN A 156 -22.67 9.75 -2.95
C ASN A 156 -22.21 9.74 -4.41
N ILE A 157 -23.17 9.91 -5.30
CA ILE A 157 -22.94 10.17 -6.73
C ILE A 157 -23.00 11.69 -6.91
N ARG A 158 -22.04 12.26 -7.61
CA ARG A 158 -21.88 13.69 -7.79
C ARG A 158 -21.87 14.07 -9.26
N GLU A 159 -22.21 15.30 -9.55
CA GLU A 159 -22.28 15.84 -10.92
C GLU A 159 -20.90 15.88 -11.59
N HIS A 160 -19.86 16.18 -10.82
CA HIS A 160 -18.45 16.14 -11.27
C HIS A 160 -17.54 15.64 -10.14
N ALA A 161 -16.29 15.30 -10.45
CA ALA A 161 -15.29 14.89 -9.47
C ALA A 161 -14.97 16.07 -8.54
N GLY A 162 -15.26 15.94 -7.25
CA GLY A 162 -15.05 16.96 -6.22
C GLY A 162 -16.01 16.82 -5.06
N MET A 163 -15.54 17.10 -3.83
CA MET A 163 -16.36 17.03 -2.63
C MET A 163 -17.38 18.18 -2.55
N ASP A 164 -17.12 19.26 -3.24
CA ASP A 164 -17.96 20.44 -3.42
C ASP A 164 -19.05 20.26 -4.50
N ALA A 165 -18.94 19.22 -5.34
CA ALA A 165 -19.90 18.95 -6.39
C ALA A 165 -21.27 18.54 -5.84
N LYS A 166 -22.34 18.97 -6.53
CA LYS A 166 -23.72 18.62 -6.20
C LYS A 166 -23.94 17.11 -6.17
N ILE A 167 -24.58 16.61 -5.12
CA ILE A 167 -24.99 15.22 -5.02
C ILE A 167 -26.22 15.01 -5.90
N VAL A 168 -26.12 14.07 -6.84
CA VAL A 168 -27.18 13.72 -7.81
C VAL A 168 -27.77 12.33 -7.56
N GLY A 169 -27.21 11.58 -6.62
CA GLY A 169 -27.70 10.25 -6.23
C GLY A 169 -26.82 9.60 -5.18
N GLN A 170 -27.08 8.33 -4.90
CA GLN A 170 -26.34 7.58 -3.89
C GLN A 170 -26.35 6.09 -4.23
N TYR A 171 -25.23 5.41 -3.98
CA TYR A 171 -25.11 3.96 -3.93
C TYR A 171 -25.16 3.47 -2.48
N LYS A 172 -25.60 2.24 -2.29
CA LYS A 172 -25.65 1.54 -1.01
C LYS A 172 -24.54 0.50 -0.93
N LYS A 173 -24.19 0.10 0.27
CA LYS A 173 -23.25 -1.00 0.52
C LYS A 173 -23.72 -2.27 -0.20
N GLY A 174 -22.80 -2.89 -0.94
CA GLY A 174 -23.04 -4.10 -1.72
C GLY A 174 -23.41 -3.84 -3.19
N ASP A 175 -23.76 -2.62 -3.59
CA ASP A 175 -24.05 -2.31 -4.98
C ASP A 175 -22.84 -2.61 -5.87
N ILE A 176 -23.09 -3.26 -7.01
CA ILE A 176 -22.08 -3.49 -8.06
C ILE A 176 -22.22 -2.37 -9.10
N VAL A 177 -21.15 -1.61 -9.28
CA VAL A 177 -21.12 -0.42 -10.13
C VAL A 177 -20.10 -0.61 -11.24
N THR A 178 -20.50 -0.35 -12.50
CA THR A 178 -19.57 -0.33 -13.63
C THR A 178 -18.94 1.06 -13.74
N ILE A 179 -17.61 1.11 -13.84
CA ILE A 179 -16.81 2.32 -14.03
C ILE A 179 -16.33 2.36 -15.48
N TRP A 180 -16.47 3.49 -16.15
CA TRP A 180 -16.02 3.70 -17.52
C TRP A 180 -14.83 4.65 -17.62
N ALA A 181 -14.60 5.46 -16.60
CA ALA A 181 -13.43 6.32 -16.49
C ALA A 181 -13.06 6.56 -15.04
N ILE A 182 -11.81 6.93 -14.83
CA ILE A 182 -11.28 7.36 -13.53
C ILE A 182 -10.71 8.75 -13.69
N GLU A 183 -11.07 9.62 -12.76
CA GLU A 183 -10.51 10.97 -12.64
C GLU A 183 -9.80 11.09 -11.28
N THR A 184 -8.57 11.59 -11.28
CA THR A 184 -7.83 11.86 -10.05
C THR A 184 -7.78 13.36 -9.82
N LYS A 185 -8.32 13.79 -8.69
CA LYS A 185 -8.24 15.18 -8.22
C LYS A 185 -7.46 15.19 -6.90
N CYS A 186 -6.30 15.85 -6.88
CA CYS A 186 -5.39 15.79 -5.75
C CYS A 186 -5.09 14.33 -5.36
N THR A 187 -5.46 13.93 -4.16
CA THR A 187 -5.26 12.60 -3.59
C THR A 187 -6.51 11.70 -3.66
N THR A 188 -7.58 12.19 -4.28
CA THR A 188 -8.87 11.50 -4.36
C THR A 188 -9.10 10.94 -5.75
N GLN A 189 -9.49 9.67 -5.81
CA GLN A 189 -9.88 8.99 -7.05
C GLN A 189 -11.40 8.93 -7.18
N TRP A 190 -11.88 9.33 -8.32
CA TRP A 190 -13.29 9.38 -8.67
C TRP A 190 -13.58 8.40 -9.81
N GLY A 191 -14.48 7.46 -9.57
CA GLY A 191 -15.03 6.63 -10.63
C GLY A 191 -16.14 7.37 -11.34
N LYS A 192 -16.19 7.26 -12.67
CA LYS A 192 -17.23 7.85 -13.53
C LYS A 192 -18.06 6.77 -14.19
N ASN A 193 -19.38 6.97 -14.18
CA ASN A 193 -20.32 6.20 -15.01
C ASN A 193 -21.45 7.09 -15.52
N SER A 194 -22.52 6.48 -16.09
CA SER A 194 -23.68 7.23 -16.65
C SER A 194 -24.46 8.04 -15.61
N LYS A 195 -24.34 7.71 -14.32
CA LYS A 195 -25.04 8.43 -13.25
C LYS A 195 -24.25 9.61 -12.68
N GLY A 196 -22.95 9.70 -12.98
CA GLY A 196 -22.07 10.74 -12.46
C GLY A 196 -20.75 10.21 -11.91
N PHE A 197 -20.20 10.94 -10.97
CA PHE A 197 -18.91 10.65 -10.32
C PHE A 197 -19.15 10.20 -8.87
N PHE A 198 -18.35 9.26 -8.40
CA PHE A 198 -18.35 8.83 -7.01
C PHE A 198 -16.91 8.62 -6.53
N CYS A 199 -16.67 8.97 -5.27
CA CYS A 199 -15.35 8.80 -4.65
C CYS A 199 -15.06 7.31 -4.48
N MET A 200 -14.03 6.81 -5.15
CA MET A 200 -13.60 5.43 -5.00
C MET A 200 -12.61 5.28 -3.86
N PHE A 201 -11.77 6.28 -3.73
CA PHE A 201 -10.69 6.30 -2.75
C PHE A 201 -10.33 7.74 -2.39
N ASN A 202 -10.06 7.99 -1.12
CA ASN A 202 -9.44 9.23 -0.63
C ASN A 202 -8.20 8.90 0.21
N GLU A 203 -7.54 9.93 0.76
CA GLU A 203 -6.32 9.78 1.58
C GLU A 203 -6.47 8.82 2.78
N ARG A 204 -7.68 8.53 3.22
CA ARG A 204 -7.94 7.81 4.47
C ARG A 204 -8.50 6.42 4.25
N GLU A 205 -9.32 6.21 3.21
CA GLU A 205 -10.07 4.98 3.04
C GLU A 205 -10.49 4.71 1.59
N SER A 206 -10.76 3.44 1.29
CA SER A 206 -11.45 3.00 0.07
C SER A 206 -12.94 2.90 0.34
N PHE A 207 -13.75 3.31 -0.63
CA PHE A 207 -15.21 3.22 -0.60
C PHE A 207 -15.75 2.10 -1.49
N VAL A 208 -14.87 1.52 -2.30
CA VAL A 208 -15.19 0.40 -3.21
C VAL A 208 -14.08 -0.64 -3.19
N GLU A 209 -14.43 -1.88 -3.56
CA GLU A 209 -13.49 -2.97 -3.83
C GLU A 209 -13.71 -3.53 -5.24
N HIS A 210 -12.69 -4.16 -5.82
CA HIS A 210 -12.79 -4.83 -7.12
C HIS A 210 -13.67 -6.08 -7.03
N VAL A 211 -14.45 -6.35 -8.08
CA VAL A 211 -15.28 -7.56 -8.20
C VAL A 211 -14.72 -8.48 -9.27
#